data_e557a385c3b052ca1784bd74fad20d30
#
_entry.id   e557a385c3b052ca1784bd74fad20d30
#
_cell.length_a   1.000
_cell.length_b   1.000
_cell.length_c   1.000
_cell.angle_alpha   90.00
_cell.angle_beta   90.00
_cell.angle_gamma   90.00
#
_symmetry.space_group_name_H-M   'P 1'
#
loop_
_entity.id
_entity.type
_entity.pdbx_description
1 polymer ?
#
loop_
_entity_poly.entity_id
_entity_poly.type
_entity_poly.pdbx_seq_one_letter_code
_entity_poly.pdbx_strand_id
1 'polypeptide(L)'
;MTHLLNFLNSVNKGSEAENIAAIRSILYKNYIKTVFEQVAESDPGFRVIFIGNRFKSDFTNPLTADCNGAICWYSRADKKFTPLVIPTKLFNANNTSKKEISKRYEAGAYNVYPVLDGTIVNLYYFNGHWCLSTMKAYDATNLTMINGKTYSYLFEESGGIVPEDTSKCYTMCVKNKAFHVFDAHNSVVPIQEVNLVTKQVTYLQEPLEQVKWRVLNNALYTAIADYRKSKQVFYGVILRSKNQTDQYDNVLLESNLMVKVRNFLYNFEFVKKFPEVDYIAASKLNIFLCRKNVNLFLGLFPEYSQEFREYNSIVNKIARYITRKGEANAEIANAGDAVLQDLKSKKVNLPRESIADYIQQQKFFEVI
;
A
#
# COMPACT_ATOMS: atom_id res chain seq x y z
N MET A 1 20.98 -2.50 3.86
CA MET A 1 21.70 -2.58 2.56
C MET A 1 23.04 -3.30 2.66
N THR A 2 23.73 -3.25 3.77
CA THR A 2 25.05 -3.92 3.96
C THR A 2 24.94 -5.44 3.79
N HIS A 3 23.92 -6.08 4.35
CA HIS A 3 23.73 -7.54 4.25
C HIS A 3 23.47 -7.99 2.81
N LEU A 4 22.64 -7.24 2.07
CA LEU A 4 22.37 -7.54 0.66
C LEU A 4 23.64 -7.42 -0.19
N LEU A 5 24.39 -6.31 -0.07
CA LEU A 5 25.61 -6.11 -0.84
C LEU A 5 26.69 -7.14 -0.51
N ASN A 6 26.86 -7.47 0.77
CA ASN A 6 27.81 -8.52 1.19
C ASN A 6 27.41 -9.87 0.58
N PHE A 7 26.11 -10.22 0.63
CA PHE A 7 25.61 -11.44 0.03
C PHE A 7 25.86 -11.43 -1.50
N LEU A 8 25.45 -10.40 -2.23
CA LEU A 8 25.58 -10.32 -3.67
C LEU A 8 27.06 -10.44 -4.12
N ASN A 9 27.95 -9.74 -3.44
CA ASN A 9 29.37 -9.73 -3.77
C ASN A 9 30.14 -10.98 -3.27
N SER A 10 29.53 -11.80 -2.41
CA SER A 10 30.07 -13.09 -1.98
C SER A 10 29.74 -14.26 -2.91
N VAL A 11 28.72 -14.10 -3.76
CA VAL A 11 28.32 -15.16 -4.70
C VAL A 11 29.30 -15.20 -5.84
N ASN A 12 30.12 -16.25 -5.88
CA ASN A 12 31.08 -16.53 -6.95
C ASN A 12 30.97 -18.00 -7.36
N LYS A 13 30.20 -18.28 -8.41
CA LYS A 13 29.97 -19.64 -8.95
C LYS A 13 30.65 -19.84 -10.32
N GLY A 14 31.44 -18.90 -10.75
CA GLY A 14 32.17 -18.95 -12.03
C GLY A 14 31.64 -17.92 -13.04
N SER A 15 30.67 -18.29 -13.85
CA SER A 15 30.11 -17.37 -14.84
C SER A 15 29.07 -16.41 -14.28
N GLU A 16 28.81 -15.30 -15.00
CA GLU A 16 27.76 -14.34 -14.67
C GLU A 16 26.37 -15.03 -14.57
N ALA A 17 26.08 -15.91 -15.54
CA ALA A 17 24.80 -16.64 -15.56
C ALA A 17 24.63 -17.55 -14.33
N GLU A 18 25.67 -18.24 -13.90
CA GLU A 18 25.66 -19.09 -12.69
C GLU A 18 25.49 -18.25 -11.43
N ASN A 19 26.13 -17.10 -11.35
CA ASN A 19 25.98 -16.17 -10.23
C ASN A 19 24.54 -15.63 -10.15
N ILE A 20 23.97 -15.20 -11.28
CA ILE A 20 22.57 -14.75 -11.35
C ILE A 20 21.61 -15.86 -10.92
N ALA A 21 21.81 -17.09 -11.42
CA ALA A 21 20.97 -18.22 -11.06
C ALA A 21 21.06 -18.55 -9.56
N ALA A 22 22.25 -18.51 -8.98
CA ALA A 22 22.47 -18.74 -7.56
C ALA A 22 21.79 -17.65 -6.69
N ILE A 23 21.95 -16.37 -7.05
CA ILE A 23 21.31 -15.25 -6.38
C ILE A 23 19.77 -15.41 -6.41
N ARG A 24 19.20 -15.69 -7.59
CA ARG A 24 17.76 -15.93 -7.73
C ARG A 24 17.29 -17.07 -6.86
N SER A 25 17.97 -18.20 -6.89
CA SER A 25 17.61 -19.40 -6.13
C SER A 25 17.59 -19.15 -4.62
N ILE A 26 18.63 -18.51 -4.09
CA ILE A 26 18.76 -18.23 -2.66
C ILE A 26 17.70 -17.23 -2.20
N LEU A 27 17.51 -16.14 -2.93
CA LEU A 27 16.54 -15.10 -2.58
C LEU A 27 15.10 -15.58 -2.75
N TYR A 28 14.81 -16.42 -3.75
CA TYR A 28 13.49 -17.00 -3.94
C TYR A 28 13.04 -17.87 -2.76
N LYS A 29 13.95 -18.59 -2.10
CA LYS A 29 13.65 -19.34 -0.87
C LYS A 29 13.17 -18.44 0.28
N ASN A 30 13.55 -17.17 0.26
CA ASN A 30 13.11 -16.15 1.20
C ASN A 30 11.94 -15.30 0.66
N TYR A 31 11.26 -15.77 -0.39
CA TYR A 31 10.18 -15.08 -1.08
C TYR A 31 10.56 -13.70 -1.62
N ILE A 32 11.82 -13.52 -1.99
CA ILE A 32 12.31 -12.32 -2.67
C ILE A 32 12.34 -12.59 -4.18
N LYS A 33 11.59 -11.81 -4.93
CA LYS A 33 11.66 -11.80 -6.38
C LYS A 33 12.79 -10.88 -6.84
N THR A 34 13.61 -11.36 -7.76
CA THR A 34 14.65 -10.55 -8.41
C THR A 34 14.26 -10.29 -9.86
N VAL A 35 14.33 -9.02 -10.28
CA VAL A 35 14.07 -8.63 -11.67
C VAL A 35 15.34 -7.96 -12.19
N PHE A 36 15.98 -8.59 -13.16
CA PHE A 36 17.17 -8.11 -13.82
C PHE A 36 16.79 -7.33 -15.08
N GLU A 37 17.47 -6.22 -15.31
CA GLU A 37 17.37 -5.46 -16.55
C GLU A 37 17.83 -6.34 -17.71
N GLN A 38 17.07 -6.32 -18.80
CA GLN A 38 17.45 -7.01 -20.02
C GLN A 38 18.34 -6.09 -20.85
N VAL A 39 19.59 -6.46 -20.98
CA VAL A 39 20.63 -5.71 -21.69
C VAL A 39 21.43 -6.66 -22.55
N ALA A 40 22.11 -6.14 -23.56
CA ALA A 40 23.04 -6.94 -24.40
C ALA A 40 24.26 -7.39 -23.58
N GLU A 41 24.90 -8.49 -24.02
CA GLU A 41 26.12 -8.97 -23.38
C GLU A 41 27.28 -7.96 -23.49
N SER A 42 27.27 -7.12 -24.53
CA SER A 42 28.22 -6.03 -24.74
C SER A 42 28.07 -4.87 -23.79
N ASP A 43 26.92 -4.75 -23.08
CA ASP A 43 26.70 -3.65 -22.17
C ASP A 43 27.62 -3.75 -20.94
N PRO A 44 28.00 -2.60 -20.32
CA PRO A 44 28.96 -2.57 -19.23
C PRO A 44 28.42 -3.20 -17.94
N GLY A 45 27.14 -3.53 -17.89
CA GLY A 45 26.46 -4.13 -16.74
C GLY A 45 24.94 -4.08 -16.85
N PHE A 46 24.25 -4.27 -15.73
CA PHE A 46 22.79 -4.25 -15.66
C PHE A 46 22.28 -3.83 -14.27
N ARG A 47 21.08 -3.30 -14.25
CA ARG A 47 20.36 -3.04 -12.99
C ARG A 47 19.59 -4.28 -12.53
N VAL A 48 19.46 -4.45 -11.22
CA VAL A 48 18.60 -5.46 -10.61
C VAL A 48 17.80 -4.85 -9.47
N ILE A 49 16.49 -5.16 -9.44
CA ILE A 49 15.61 -4.81 -8.31
C ILE A 49 15.24 -6.05 -7.53
N PHE A 50 15.19 -5.89 -6.20
CA PHE A 50 14.81 -6.92 -5.23
C PHE A 50 13.44 -6.58 -4.64
N ILE A 51 12.47 -7.49 -4.80
CA ILE A 51 11.07 -7.26 -4.43
C ILE A 51 10.66 -8.30 -3.38
N GLY A 52 10.47 -7.84 -2.15
CA GLY A 52 9.97 -8.68 -1.07
C GLY A 52 8.47 -8.97 -1.18
N ASN A 53 8.06 -10.18 -0.82
CA ASN A 53 6.64 -10.50 -0.69
C ASN A 53 6.15 -10.05 0.69
N ARG A 54 5.24 -9.06 0.72
CA ARG A 54 4.73 -8.45 1.95
C ARG A 54 4.17 -9.45 2.97
N PHE A 55 3.63 -10.59 2.50
CA PHE A 55 2.94 -11.56 3.37
C PHE A 55 3.77 -12.81 3.70
N LYS A 56 4.81 -13.10 2.90
CA LYS A 56 5.57 -14.34 3.01
C LYS A 56 7.04 -14.12 3.41
N SER A 57 7.61 -12.98 3.06
CA SER A 57 9.01 -12.67 3.38
C SER A 57 9.17 -12.35 4.87
N ASP A 58 10.20 -12.93 5.48
CA ASP A 58 10.57 -12.59 6.85
C ASP A 58 11.50 -11.36 6.86
N PHE A 59 10.90 -10.19 7.10
CA PHE A 59 11.64 -8.93 7.17
C PHE A 59 12.35 -8.71 8.50
N THR A 60 12.31 -9.66 9.43
CA THR A 60 13.18 -9.66 10.61
C THR A 60 14.60 -10.13 10.26
N ASN A 61 14.72 -10.89 9.16
CA ASN A 61 16.01 -11.26 8.60
C ASN A 61 16.66 -10.03 7.93
N PRO A 62 17.87 -9.62 8.32
CA PRO A 62 18.52 -8.41 7.80
C PRO A 62 18.75 -8.42 6.29
N LEU A 63 19.04 -9.59 5.69
CA LEU A 63 19.17 -9.72 4.25
C LEU A 63 17.84 -9.45 3.53
N THR A 64 16.78 -10.05 4.04
CA THR A 64 15.42 -9.88 3.47
C THR A 64 14.93 -8.43 3.65
N ALA A 65 15.21 -7.84 4.81
CA ALA A 65 14.86 -6.43 5.07
C ALA A 65 15.56 -5.46 4.10
N ASP A 66 16.79 -5.76 3.71
CA ASP A 66 17.54 -4.96 2.74
C ASP A 66 16.98 -5.07 1.31
N CYS A 67 16.21 -6.14 1.00
CA CYS A 67 15.78 -6.44 -0.37
C CYS A 67 14.55 -5.65 -0.85
N ASN A 68 13.75 -5.04 0.00
CA ASN A 68 12.44 -4.54 -0.39
C ASN A 68 12.47 -3.24 -1.20
N GLY A 69 12.53 -3.34 -2.51
CA GLY A 69 12.64 -2.21 -3.44
C GLY A 69 14.07 -1.70 -3.62
N ALA A 70 15.07 -2.42 -3.10
CA ALA A 70 16.48 -2.10 -3.33
C ALA A 70 16.84 -2.30 -4.81
N ILE A 71 17.67 -1.40 -5.34
CA ILE A 71 18.19 -1.50 -6.70
C ILE A 71 19.71 -1.45 -6.65
N CYS A 72 20.34 -2.42 -7.33
CA CYS A 72 21.79 -2.46 -7.49
C CYS A 72 22.17 -2.45 -8.97
N TRP A 73 23.32 -1.86 -9.24
CA TRP A 73 24.04 -1.97 -10.49
C TRP A 73 25.09 -3.07 -10.38
N TYR A 74 25.11 -3.97 -11.34
CA TYR A 74 26.21 -4.93 -11.52
C TYR A 74 27.14 -4.43 -12.63
N SER A 75 28.39 -4.14 -12.28
CA SER A 75 29.46 -3.82 -13.25
C SER A 75 30.12 -5.11 -13.72
N ARG A 76 30.12 -5.35 -15.04
CA ARG A 76 30.82 -6.51 -15.64
C ARG A 76 32.34 -6.37 -15.56
N ALA A 77 32.83 -5.13 -15.64
CA ALA A 77 34.26 -4.85 -15.52
C ALA A 77 34.77 -5.19 -14.13
N ASP A 78 34.07 -4.73 -13.10
CA ASP A 78 34.48 -4.92 -11.71
C ASP A 78 33.96 -6.22 -11.09
N LYS A 79 33.03 -6.89 -11.78
CA LYS A 79 32.28 -8.07 -11.29
C LYS A 79 31.65 -7.83 -9.93
N LYS A 80 31.11 -6.65 -9.71
CA LYS A 80 30.67 -6.17 -8.41
C LYS A 80 29.30 -5.47 -8.47
N PHE A 81 28.51 -5.70 -7.43
CA PHE A 81 27.26 -4.97 -7.22
C PHE A 81 27.49 -3.71 -6.38
N THR A 82 26.95 -2.60 -6.84
CA THR A 82 26.90 -1.32 -6.11
C THR A 82 25.45 -0.85 -5.95
N PRO A 83 25.10 -0.15 -4.86
CA PRO A 83 23.73 0.29 -4.65
C PRO A 83 23.41 1.50 -5.54
N LEU A 84 22.22 1.50 -6.13
CA LEU A 84 21.59 2.66 -6.77
C LEU A 84 20.43 3.21 -5.95
N VAL A 85 19.68 2.32 -5.29
CA VAL A 85 18.60 2.69 -4.40
C VAL A 85 18.70 1.91 -3.10
N ILE A 86 18.72 2.64 -2.01
CA ILE A 86 18.58 2.09 -0.64
C ILE A 86 17.19 2.53 -0.14
N PRO A 87 16.21 1.62 -0.20
CA PRO A 87 14.84 1.97 0.13
C PRO A 87 14.66 2.22 1.63
N THR A 88 13.55 2.87 1.98
CA THR A 88 13.09 2.94 3.36
C THR A 88 12.89 1.52 3.90
N LYS A 89 13.43 1.22 5.07
CA LYS A 89 13.20 -0.07 5.72
C LYS A 89 11.71 -0.30 5.94
N LEU A 90 11.27 -1.52 5.70
CA LEU A 90 9.89 -1.93 5.98
C LEU A 90 9.61 -1.92 7.49
N PHE A 91 8.35 -1.66 7.79
CA PHE A 91 7.86 -1.60 9.15
C PHE A 91 7.61 -3.00 9.69
N ASN A 92 8.16 -3.30 10.84
CA ASN A 92 7.95 -4.56 11.53
C ASN A 92 6.75 -4.44 12.48
N ALA A 93 5.52 -4.46 11.92
CA ALA A 93 4.31 -4.32 12.70
C ALA A 93 3.92 -5.58 13.49
N ASN A 94 4.42 -6.76 13.09
CA ASN A 94 3.82 -8.03 13.53
C ASN A 94 4.62 -8.80 14.58
N ASN A 95 5.91 -8.53 14.80
CA ASN A 95 6.78 -9.37 15.62
C ASN A 95 7.23 -8.75 16.95
N THR A 96 6.94 -7.46 17.17
CA THR A 96 7.30 -6.81 18.44
C THR A 96 6.07 -6.63 19.30
N SER A 97 6.13 -7.05 20.56
CA SER A 97 5.01 -6.88 21.48
C SER A 97 4.73 -5.38 21.70
N LYS A 98 3.45 -4.99 21.71
CA LYS A 98 3.05 -3.61 22.00
C LYS A 98 3.64 -3.09 23.32
N LYS A 99 3.84 -4.00 24.30
CA LYS A 99 4.46 -3.67 25.59
C LYS A 99 5.91 -3.24 25.45
N GLU A 100 6.69 -3.93 24.60
CA GLU A 100 8.07 -3.57 24.34
C GLU A 100 8.18 -2.26 23.56
N ILE A 101 7.35 -2.07 22.54
CA ILE A 101 7.29 -0.82 21.80
C ILE A 101 6.96 0.35 22.72
N SER A 102 5.94 0.20 23.58
CA SER A 102 5.54 1.22 24.55
C SER A 102 6.69 1.59 25.51
N LYS A 103 7.36 0.60 26.06
CA LYS A 103 8.51 0.80 26.97
C LYS A 103 9.64 1.61 26.29
N ARG A 104 10.01 1.23 25.07
CA ARG A 104 11.04 1.90 24.30
C ARG A 104 10.61 3.31 23.84
N TYR A 105 9.34 3.48 23.49
CA TYR A 105 8.78 4.77 23.14
C TYR A 105 8.86 5.75 24.33
N GLU A 106 8.44 5.33 25.51
CA GLU A 106 8.48 6.14 26.71
C GLU A 106 9.91 6.42 27.19
N ALA A 107 10.87 5.54 26.88
CA ALA A 107 12.30 5.77 27.07
C ALA A 107 12.89 6.73 26.02
N GLY A 108 12.09 7.30 25.11
CA GLY A 108 12.57 8.26 24.12
C GLY A 108 13.40 7.67 22.97
N ALA A 109 13.31 6.34 22.75
CA ALA A 109 14.10 5.65 21.74
C ALA A 109 13.65 5.90 20.30
N TYR A 110 12.47 6.51 20.08
CA TYR A 110 11.88 6.74 18.75
C TYR A 110 11.66 8.21 18.45
N ASN A 111 11.81 8.57 17.18
CA ASN A 111 11.17 9.71 16.58
C ASN A 111 9.84 9.28 15.96
N VAL A 112 8.84 10.14 15.99
CA VAL A 112 7.47 9.86 15.52
C VAL A 112 7.22 10.61 14.23
N TYR A 113 6.76 9.93 13.20
CA TYR A 113 6.42 10.55 11.92
C TYR A 113 4.99 10.18 11.52
N PRO A 114 4.25 11.05 10.82
CA PRO A 114 2.93 10.71 10.30
C PRO A 114 3.06 9.68 9.17
N VAL A 115 2.09 8.78 9.07
CA VAL A 115 1.91 7.98 7.86
C VAL A 115 1.36 8.86 6.76
N LEU A 116 2.04 8.90 5.63
CA LEU A 116 1.61 9.67 4.46
C LEU A 116 0.73 8.82 3.56
N ASP A 117 -0.38 9.40 3.08
CA ASP A 117 -1.20 8.79 2.03
C ASP A 117 -0.67 9.21 0.67
N GLY A 118 0.11 8.34 0.05
CA GLY A 118 0.76 8.64 -1.22
C GLY A 118 1.48 7.44 -1.82
N THR A 119 1.93 7.62 -3.04
CA THR A 119 2.75 6.64 -3.74
C THR A 119 4.23 6.87 -3.41
N ILE A 120 4.89 5.85 -2.86
CA ILE A 120 6.31 5.91 -2.58
C ILE A 120 7.09 5.67 -3.87
N VAL A 121 7.95 6.63 -4.19
CA VAL A 121 8.89 6.58 -5.30
C VAL A 121 10.31 6.83 -4.81
N ASN A 122 11.30 6.34 -5.55
CA ASN A 122 12.69 6.69 -5.31
C ASN A 122 13.25 7.36 -6.56
N LEU A 123 14.07 8.38 -6.34
CA LEU A 123 14.88 9.04 -7.37
C LEU A 123 16.34 8.63 -7.17
N TYR A 124 17.00 8.26 -8.25
CA TYR A 124 18.42 7.93 -8.29
C TYR A 124 19.02 8.31 -9.63
N TYR A 125 20.30 8.69 -9.61
CA TYR A 125 21.03 9.07 -10.82
C TYR A 125 21.70 7.85 -11.44
N PHE A 126 21.50 7.65 -12.75
CA PHE A 126 22.08 6.54 -13.47
C PHE A 126 22.25 6.89 -14.95
N ASN A 127 23.43 6.57 -15.51
CA ASN A 127 23.77 6.80 -16.93
C ASN A 127 23.47 8.23 -17.42
N GLY A 128 23.83 9.24 -16.63
CA GLY A 128 23.72 10.65 -17.03
C GLY A 128 22.34 11.27 -16.81
N HIS A 129 21.36 10.53 -16.27
CA HIS A 129 20.00 11.06 -16.02
C HIS A 129 19.39 10.55 -14.71
N TRP A 130 18.38 11.25 -14.24
CA TRP A 130 17.60 10.82 -13.10
C TRP A 130 16.56 9.79 -13.49
N CYS A 131 16.55 8.69 -12.78
CA CYS A 131 15.56 7.61 -12.90
C CYS A 131 14.59 7.69 -11.74
N LEU A 132 13.31 7.46 -12.02
CA LEU A 132 12.27 7.29 -11.02
C LEU A 132 11.95 5.81 -10.89
N SER A 133 11.97 5.28 -9.68
CA SER A 133 11.66 3.88 -9.39
C SER A 133 10.53 3.74 -8.37
N THR A 134 9.98 2.53 -8.30
CA THR A 134 9.02 2.13 -7.27
C THR A 134 9.54 0.90 -6.53
N MET A 135 8.81 0.41 -5.55
CA MET A 135 9.15 -0.85 -4.86
C MET A 135 9.10 -2.08 -5.79
N LYS A 136 8.60 -1.95 -7.04
CA LYS A 136 8.39 -3.08 -7.97
C LYS A 136 9.05 -2.88 -9.33
N ALA A 137 9.56 -1.71 -9.63
CA ALA A 137 10.19 -1.38 -10.91
C ALA A 137 11.47 -0.58 -10.69
N TYR A 138 12.56 -1.01 -11.30
CA TYR A 138 13.84 -0.29 -11.27
C TYR A 138 13.77 1.02 -12.06
N ASP A 139 12.93 1.09 -13.08
CA ASP A 139 12.62 2.30 -13.80
C ASP A 139 11.09 2.37 -13.99
N ALA A 140 10.47 3.36 -13.39
CA ALA A 140 9.04 3.60 -13.49
C ALA A 140 8.72 4.90 -14.24
N THR A 141 9.74 5.60 -14.75
CA THR A 141 9.59 6.92 -15.39
C THR A 141 8.46 6.92 -16.41
N ASN A 142 8.48 5.94 -17.33
CA ASN A 142 7.49 5.80 -18.40
C ASN A 142 6.41 4.74 -18.11
N LEU A 143 6.42 4.11 -16.94
CA LEU A 143 5.35 3.19 -16.58
C LEU A 143 4.06 3.96 -16.33
N THR A 144 3.01 3.51 -16.98
CA THR A 144 1.68 4.08 -16.78
C THR A 144 1.06 3.56 -15.49
N MET A 145 0.53 4.47 -14.74
CA MET A 145 -0.40 4.18 -13.66
C MET A 145 -1.84 4.16 -14.22
N ILE A 146 -2.73 4.71 -13.46
CA ILE A 146 -4.14 4.85 -13.77
C ILE A 146 -4.34 5.97 -14.80
N ASN A 147 -5.30 5.84 -15.70
CA ASN A 147 -5.70 6.85 -16.69
C ASN A 147 -4.58 7.22 -17.69
N GLY A 148 -3.66 6.29 -17.98
CA GLY A 148 -2.58 6.53 -18.96
C GLY A 148 -1.50 7.52 -18.51
N LYS A 149 -1.59 8.09 -17.31
CA LYS A 149 -0.57 8.97 -16.76
C LYS A 149 0.64 8.17 -16.27
N THR A 150 1.83 8.62 -16.59
CA THR A 150 3.08 7.99 -16.13
C THR A 150 3.45 8.43 -14.72
N TYR A 151 4.34 7.68 -14.07
CA TYR A 151 4.85 8.07 -12.75
C TYR A 151 5.61 9.40 -12.79
N SER A 152 6.38 9.67 -13.87
CA SER A 152 7.05 10.95 -14.06
C SER A 152 6.06 12.10 -14.17
N TYR A 153 5.02 11.94 -15.01
CA TYR A 153 3.97 12.95 -15.12
C TYR A 153 3.32 13.28 -13.76
N LEU A 154 3.02 12.25 -12.97
CA LEU A 154 2.40 12.44 -11.65
C LEU A 154 3.34 13.09 -10.64
N PHE A 155 4.62 12.75 -10.71
CA PHE A 155 5.65 13.38 -9.90
C PHE A 155 5.73 14.88 -10.20
N GLU A 156 5.82 15.25 -11.47
CA GLU A 156 5.88 16.65 -11.92
C GLU A 156 4.58 17.40 -11.63
N GLU A 157 3.41 16.82 -11.97
CA GLU A 157 2.09 17.42 -11.68
C GLU A 157 1.89 17.69 -10.19
N SER A 158 2.53 16.89 -9.33
CA SER A 158 2.48 17.05 -7.88
C SER A 158 3.54 18.02 -7.32
N GLY A 159 4.27 18.71 -8.18
CA GLY A 159 5.31 19.68 -7.79
C GLY A 159 6.63 19.01 -7.39
N GLY A 160 6.91 17.82 -7.92
CA GLY A 160 8.17 17.12 -7.70
C GLY A 160 9.35 17.86 -8.33
N ILE A 161 10.40 18.02 -7.56
CA ILE A 161 11.67 18.64 -8.01
C ILE A 161 12.75 17.57 -7.97
N VAL A 162 13.49 17.49 -9.06
CA VAL A 162 14.64 16.60 -9.17
C VAL A 162 15.80 17.17 -8.35
N PRO A 163 16.41 16.39 -7.45
CA PRO A 163 17.53 16.85 -6.63
C PRO A 163 18.80 17.12 -7.46
N GLU A 164 19.69 17.95 -6.95
CA GLU A 164 20.98 18.26 -7.62
C GLU A 164 22.08 17.24 -7.29
N ASP A 165 22.08 16.70 -6.06
CA ASP A 165 23.14 15.80 -5.59
C ASP A 165 22.98 14.38 -6.14
N THR A 166 23.73 14.06 -7.17
CA THR A 166 23.73 12.76 -7.86
C THR A 166 24.43 11.63 -7.07
N SER A 167 25.09 11.94 -5.96
CA SER A 167 25.75 10.94 -5.09
C SER A 167 24.79 10.25 -4.14
N LYS A 168 23.53 10.69 -4.13
CA LYS A 168 22.48 10.21 -3.23
C LYS A 168 21.34 9.56 -4.00
N CYS A 169 20.57 8.72 -3.33
CA CYS A 169 19.21 8.38 -3.72
C CYS A 169 18.20 8.98 -2.74
N TYR A 170 17.01 9.27 -3.24
CA TYR A 170 15.95 9.95 -2.49
C TYR A 170 14.69 9.11 -2.50
N THR A 171 14.05 8.97 -1.34
CA THR A 171 12.71 8.39 -1.24
C THR A 171 11.71 9.50 -1.01
N MET A 172 10.66 9.54 -1.81
CA MET A 172 9.62 10.57 -1.77
C MET A 172 8.24 9.93 -1.75
N CYS A 173 7.27 10.63 -1.16
CA CYS A 173 5.86 10.31 -1.23
C CYS A 173 5.17 11.26 -2.19
N VAL A 174 4.69 10.75 -3.31
CA VAL A 174 3.89 11.50 -4.28
C VAL A 174 2.44 11.42 -3.86
N LYS A 175 1.88 12.56 -3.47
CA LYS A 175 0.46 12.73 -3.18
C LYS A 175 -0.20 13.36 -4.40
N ASN A 176 -1.16 12.67 -4.99
CA ASN A 176 -1.89 13.18 -6.13
C ASN A 176 -3.38 12.89 -5.96
N LYS A 177 -4.19 13.94 -6.01
CA LYS A 177 -5.65 13.85 -5.85
C LYS A 177 -6.32 12.87 -6.82
N ALA A 178 -5.65 12.53 -7.93
CA ALA A 178 -6.16 11.53 -8.87
C ALA A 178 -6.09 10.11 -8.31
N PHE A 179 -5.25 9.83 -7.29
CA PHE A 179 -5.02 8.49 -6.74
C PHE A 179 -5.27 8.38 -5.25
N HIS A 180 -5.20 9.51 -4.52
CA HIS A 180 -5.29 9.52 -3.08
C HIS A 180 -6.55 10.26 -2.67
N VAL A 181 -7.26 9.67 -1.77
CA VAL A 181 -8.64 10.01 -1.48
C VAL A 181 -8.73 10.97 -0.31
N PHE A 182 -7.71 10.94 0.55
CA PHE A 182 -7.73 11.72 1.78
C PHE A 182 -7.01 13.07 1.66
N ASP A 183 -6.17 13.23 0.64
CA ASP A 183 -5.45 14.48 0.47
C ASP A 183 -5.94 15.21 -0.78
N ALA A 184 -6.56 16.37 -0.58
CA ALA A 184 -7.12 17.18 -1.66
C ALA A 184 -6.04 17.93 -2.46
N HIS A 185 -4.76 17.86 -2.03
CA HIS A 185 -3.67 18.64 -2.62
C HIS A 185 -2.62 17.75 -3.26
N ASN A 186 -2.23 18.10 -4.48
CA ASN A 186 -1.07 17.53 -5.11
C ASN A 186 0.19 18.03 -4.39
N SER A 187 1.07 17.13 -3.97
CA SER A 187 2.35 17.47 -3.37
C SER A 187 3.33 16.30 -3.43
N VAL A 188 4.62 16.61 -3.40
CA VAL A 188 5.67 15.62 -3.22
C VAL A 188 6.34 15.88 -1.89
N VAL A 189 6.31 14.89 -1.00
CA VAL A 189 6.90 14.99 0.33
C VAL A 189 8.18 14.17 0.38
N PRO A 190 9.34 14.80 0.55
CA PRO A 190 10.60 14.08 0.75
C PRO A 190 10.55 13.29 2.05
N ILE A 191 10.96 12.01 2.01
CA ILE A 191 10.98 11.14 3.20
C ILE A 191 12.40 10.98 3.71
N GLN A 192 13.31 10.57 2.83
CA GLN A 192 14.71 10.36 3.18
C GLN A 192 15.62 10.58 1.99
N GLU A 193 16.85 10.92 2.28
CA GLU A 193 17.98 10.80 1.37
C GLU A 193 18.99 9.79 1.91
N VAL A 194 19.71 9.12 1.02
CA VAL A 194 20.76 8.17 1.40
C VAL A 194 21.98 8.43 0.54
N ASN A 195 23.10 8.69 1.18
CA ASN A 195 24.40 8.74 0.51
C ASN A 195 24.80 7.33 0.07
N LEU A 196 25.02 7.12 -1.23
CA LEU A 196 25.26 5.80 -1.80
C LEU A 196 26.66 5.25 -1.46
N VAL A 197 27.61 6.11 -1.11
CA VAL A 197 28.98 5.73 -0.73
C VAL A 197 29.02 5.36 0.75
N THR A 198 28.64 6.29 1.63
CA THR A 198 28.69 6.10 3.07
C THR A 198 27.52 5.27 3.62
N LYS A 199 26.44 5.15 2.84
CA LYS A 199 25.18 4.49 3.24
C LYS A 199 24.48 5.20 4.40
N GLN A 200 24.86 6.43 4.68
CA GLN A 200 24.23 7.25 5.70
C GLN A 200 22.84 7.66 5.24
N VAL A 201 21.85 7.44 6.10
CA VAL A 201 20.44 7.82 5.90
C VAL A 201 20.15 9.10 6.64
N THR A 202 19.58 10.08 5.95
CA THR A 202 19.04 11.32 6.53
C THR A 202 17.55 11.37 6.30
N TYR A 203 16.76 11.46 7.35
CA TYR A 203 15.32 11.66 7.24
C TYR A 203 15.02 13.14 7.00
N LEU A 204 14.19 13.43 5.98
CA LEU A 204 13.87 14.79 5.53
C LEU A 204 12.54 15.30 6.08
N GLN A 205 11.79 14.42 6.74
CA GLN A 205 10.56 14.81 7.42
C GLN A 205 10.84 15.31 8.82
N GLU A 206 10.11 16.35 9.24
CA GLU A 206 10.11 16.77 10.63
C GLU A 206 9.34 15.74 11.49
N PRO A 207 9.93 15.30 12.60
CA PRO A 207 9.24 14.43 13.53
C PRO A 207 8.10 15.18 14.21
N LEU A 208 7.02 14.47 14.48
CA LEU A 208 5.92 14.99 15.30
C LEU A 208 6.40 15.19 16.75
N GLU A 209 5.77 16.12 17.45
CA GLU A 209 5.98 16.29 18.87
C GLU A 209 5.66 14.98 19.63
N GLN A 210 6.57 14.57 20.50
CA GLN A 210 6.43 13.33 21.23
C GLN A 210 5.37 13.48 22.36
N VAL A 211 4.24 12.83 22.20
CA VAL A 211 3.19 12.74 23.21
C VAL A 211 3.34 11.46 24.05
N LYS A 212 2.66 11.39 25.20
CA LYS A 212 2.65 10.15 26.00
C LYS A 212 2.08 8.98 25.19
N TRP A 213 2.63 7.79 25.38
CA TRP A 213 2.16 6.57 24.67
C TRP A 213 0.65 6.39 24.73
N ARG A 214 0.04 6.61 25.89
CA ARG A 214 -1.41 6.53 26.04
C ARG A 214 -2.15 7.49 25.11
N VAL A 215 -1.64 8.72 24.96
CA VAL A 215 -2.25 9.73 24.07
C VAL A 215 -2.11 9.31 22.62
N LEU A 216 -0.91 8.87 22.21
CA LEU A 216 -0.66 8.37 20.86
C LEU A 216 -1.58 7.18 20.53
N ASN A 217 -1.64 6.19 21.42
CA ASN A 217 -2.46 5.00 21.20
C ASN A 217 -3.96 5.36 21.14
N ASN A 218 -4.44 6.31 21.98
CA ASN A 218 -5.81 6.79 21.90
C ASN A 218 -6.09 7.58 20.62
N ALA A 219 -5.15 8.39 20.13
CA ALA A 219 -5.30 9.14 18.88
C ALA A 219 -5.58 8.22 17.68
N LEU A 220 -5.03 7.01 17.67
CA LEU A 220 -5.33 6.01 16.65
C LEU A 220 -6.79 5.53 16.67
N TYR A 221 -7.46 5.61 17.83
CA TYR A 221 -8.89 5.30 17.99
C TYR A 221 -9.79 6.51 17.79
N THR A 222 -9.30 7.72 18.09
CA THR A 222 -10.07 8.97 17.97
C THR A 222 -9.90 9.68 16.64
N ALA A 223 -9.00 9.22 15.78
CA ALA A 223 -8.69 9.80 14.48
C ALA A 223 -9.92 10.09 13.60
N ILE A 224 -10.98 9.31 13.77
CA ILE A 224 -12.27 9.52 13.08
C ILE A 224 -12.96 10.80 13.53
N ALA A 225 -12.99 11.08 14.83
CA ALA A 225 -13.61 12.30 15.37
C ALA A 225 -12.82 13.55 14.95
N ASP A 226 -11.49 13.43 14.90
CA ASP A 226 -10.60 14.50 14.49
C ASP A 226 -10.72 14.78 13.00
N TYR A 227 -10.86 13.76 12.13
CA TYR A 227 -11.14 13.94 10.72
C TYR A 227 -12.43 14.72 10.47
N ARG A 228 -13.51 14.43 11.19
CA ARG A 228 -14.78 15.15 11.07
C ARG A 228 -14.62 16.65 11.32
N LYS A 229 -13.72 17.04 12.22
CA LYS A 229 -13.49 18.44 12.61
C LYS A 229 -12.52 19.16 11.70
N SER A 230 -11.37 18.57 11.42
CA SER A 230 -10.23 19.20 10.75
C SER A 230 -10.09 18.85 9.28
N LYS A 231 -10.79 17.80 8.81
CA LYS A 231 -10.57 17.17 7.49
C LYS A 231 -9.14 16.67 7.29
N GLN A 232 -8.33 16.64 8.34
CA GLN A 232 -7.00 16.06 8.33
C GLN A 232 -7.08 14.59 8.72
N VAL A 233 -6.51 13.73 7.89
CA VAL A 233 -6.51 12.29 8.14
C VAL A 233 -5.26 11.89 8.87
N PHE A 234 -5.44 11.48 10.12
CA PHE A 234 -4.43 10.82 10.90
C PHE A 234 -4.79 9.33 11.01
N TYR A 235 -4.20 8.47 10.19
CA TYR A 235 -4.49 7.04 10.22
C TYR A 235 -3.35 6.18 10.74
N GLY A 236 -2.21 6.77 11.04
CA GLY A 236 -1.11 6.07 11.65
C GLY A 236 0.13 6.92 11.87
N VAL A 237 1.06 6.34 12.60
CA VAL A 237 2.41 6.89 12.78
C VAL A 237 3.46 5.84 12.50
N ILE A 238 4.61 6.32 12.09
CA ILE A 238 5.84 5.57 11.96
C ILE A 238 6.74 5.96 13.12
N LEU A 239 7.10 4.97 13.93
CA LEU A 239 8.12 5.12 14.96
C LEU A 239 9.46 4.71 14.35
N ARG A 240 10.39 5.63 14.23
CA ARG A 240 11.75 5.37 13.75
C ARG A 240 12.73 5.40 14.91
N SER A 241 13.48 4.33 15.09
CA SER A 241 14.51 4.29 16.12
C SER A 241 15.56 5.38 15.89
N LYS A 242 15.95 6.06 16.95
CA LYS A 242 17.08 7.00 16.93
C LYS A 242 18.42 6.29 16.70
N ASN A 243 18.47 4.99 17.04
CA ASN A 243 19.61 4.13 16.76
C ASN A 243 19.34 3.30 15.50
N GLN A 244 19.94 3.68 14.38
CA GLN A 244 19.70 3.07 13.06
C GLN A 244 20.19 1.60 12.95
N THR A 245 20.97 1.11 13.89
CA THR A 245 21.43 -0.28 13.93
C THR A 245 20.47 -1.22 14.66
N ASP A 246 19.42 -0.67 15.25
CA ASP A 246 18.46 -1.44 16.03
C ASP A 246 17.55 -2.29 15.12
N GLN A 247 17.33 -3.55 15.50
CA GLN A 247 16.39 -4.46 14.82
C GLN A 247 14.95 -3.96 14.85
N TYR A 248 14.61 -3.01 15.73
CA TYR A 248 13.31 -2.37 15.87
C TYR A 248 13.25 -0.98 15.21
N ASP A 249 14.05 -0.75 14.17
CA ASP A 249 14.28 0.57 13.59
C ASP A 249 12.99 1.30 13.16
N ASN A 250 12.02 0.57 12.60
CA ASN A 250 10.78 1.19 12.15
C ASN A 250 9.57 0.37 12.59
N VAL A 251 8.66 1.01 13.28
CA VAL A 251 7.39 0.40 13.69
C VAL A 251 6.25 1.22 13.10
N LEU A 252 5.36 0.55 12.37
CA LEU A 252 4.13 1.15 11.86
C LEU A 252 2.99 0.89 12.85
N LEU A 253 2.40 1.95 13.35
CA LEU A 253 1.19 1.91 14.16
C LEU A 253 0.04 2.50 13.36
N GLU A 254 -0.88 1.66 12.91
CA GLU A 254 -2.07 2.09 12.15
C GLU A 254 -3.35 1.81 12.94
N SER A 255 -4.33 2.67 12.75
CA SER A 255 -5.71 2.39 13.14
C SER A 255 -6.31 1.40 12.14
N ASN A 256 -6.57 0.16 12.58
CA ASN A 256 -7.23 -0.85 11.74
C ASN A 256 -8.56 -0.35 11.15
N LEU A 257 -9.23 0.53 11.86
CA LEU A 257 -10.48 1.12 11.44
C LEU A 257 -10.28 2.12 10.32
N MET A 258 -9.30 3.03 10.45
CA MET A 258 -8.98 4.01 9.41
C MET A 258 -8.42 3.34 8.14
N VAL A 259 -7.64 2.28 8.27
CA VAL A 259 -7.17 1.47 7.14
C VAL A 259 -8.35 0.87 6.37
N LYS A 260 -9.37 0.34 7.06
CA LYS A 260 -10.58 -0.18 6.41
C LYS A 260 -11.37 0.92 5.72
N VAL A 261 -11.59 2.04 6.38
CA VAL A 261 -12.30 3.21 5.82
C VAL A 261 -11.57 3.73 4.58
N ARG A 262 -10.24 3.87 4.63
CA ARG A 262 -9.41 4.25 3.48
C ARG A 262 -9.60 3.29 2.31
N ASN A 263 -9.55 1.98 2.56
CA ASN A 263 -9.69 0.98 1.51
C ASN A 263 -11.07 1.04 0.86
N PHE A 264 -12.13 1.25 1.62
CA PHE A 264 -13.48 1.42 1.07
C PHE A 264 -13.58 2.68 0.21
N LEU A 265 -13.13 3.81 0.73
CA LEU A 265 -13.15 5.07 0.00
C LEU A 265 -12.31 4.99 -1.29
N TYR A 266 -11.12 4.39 -1.21
CA TYR A 266 -10.27 4.15 -2.38
C TYR A 266 -11.01 3.33 -3.44
N ASN A 267 -11.72 2.27 -3.06
CA ASN A 267 -12.49 1.46 -3.99
C ASN A 267 -13.62 2.25 -4.63
N PHE A 268 -14.38 3.04 -3.87
CA PHE A 268 -15.43 3.90 -4.41
C PHE A 268 -14.91 4.90 -5.44
N GLU A 269 -13.83 5.60 -5.12
CA GLU A 269 -13.22 6.58 -6.02
C GLU A 269 -12.53 5.93 -7.22
N PHE A 270 -11.91 4.76 -7.02
CA PHE A 270 -11.29 4.00 -8.09
C PHE A 270 -12.31 3.65 -9.17
N VAL A 271 -13.46 3.12 -8.78
CA VAL A 271 -14.53 2.73 -9.72
C VAL A 271 -14.99 3.91 -10.55
N LYS A 272 -15.15 5.10 -9.96
CA LYS A 272 -15.56 6.31 -10.67
C LYS A 272 -14.57 6.76 -11.75
N LYS A 273 -13.29 6.37 -11.62
CA LYS A 273 -12.20 6.79 -12.52
C LYS A 273 -11.94 5.84 -13.67
N PHE A 274 -12.59 4.66 -13.69
CA PHE A 274 -12.43 3.64 -14.72
C PHE A 274 -13.73 3.45 -15.50
N PRO A 275 -13.89 4.08 -16.67
CA PRO A 275 -15.10 3.98 -17.47
C PRO A 275 -15.37 2.57 -18.02
N GLU A 276 -14.33 1.71 -18.12
CA GLU A 276 -14.47 0.31 -18.54
C GLU A 276 -14.99 -0.62 -17.42
N VAL A 277 -15.03 -0.16 -16.18
CA VAL A 277 -15.59 -0.94 -15.07
C VAL A 277 -17.07 -0.64 -14.96
N ASP A 278 -17.90 -1.68 -14.90
CA ASP A 278 -19.31 -1.50 -14.58
C ASP A 278 -19.46 -0.81 -13.21
N TYR A 279 -19.71 0.50 -13.26
CA TYR A 279 -19.81 1.35 -12.08
C TYR A 279 -20.89 0.85 -11.11
N ILE A 280 -22.01 0.34 -11.63
CA ILE A 280 -23.13 -0.12 -10.81
C ILE A 280 -22.74 -1.38 -10.05
N ALA A 281 -22.18 -2.37 -10.72
CA ALA A 281 -21.74 -3.62 -10.08
C ALA A 281 -20.62 -3.38 -9.06
N ALA A 282 -19.65 -2.53 -9.41
CA ALA A 282 -18.54 -2.22 -8.51
C ALA A 282 -18.99 -1.38 -7.30
N SER A 283 -19.94 -0.47 -7.45
CA SER A 283 -20.53 0.28 -6.34
C SER A 283 -21.30 -0.64 -5.38
N LYS A 284 -22.10 -1.56 -5.91
CA LYS A 284 -22.81 -2.59 -5.12
C LYS A 284 -21.83 -3.46 -4.32
N LEU A 285 -20.72 -3.89 -4.94
CA LEU A 285 -19.66 -4.63 -4.26
C LEU A 285 -19.03 -3.83 -3.11
N ASN A 286 -18.74 -2.56 -3.35
CA ASN A 286 -18.14 -1.70 -2.33
C ASN A 286 -19.08 -1.48 -1.15
N ILE A 287 -20.37 -1.26 -1.39
CA ILE A 287 -21.40 -1.16 -0.36
C ILE A 287 -21.48 -2.46 0.44
N PHE A 288 -21.49 -3.61 -0.25
CA PHE A 288 -21.47 -4.90 0.41
C PHE A 288 -20.23 -5.10 1.30
N LEU A 289 -19.03 -4.75 0.81
CA LEU A 289 -17.80 -4.84 1.60
C LEU A 289 -17.81 -3.93 2.82
N CYS A 290 -18.49 -2.79 2.71
CA CYS A 290 -18.60 -1.80 3.78
C CYS A 290 -19.69 -2.10 4.82
N ARG A 291 -20.57 -3.08 4.59
CA ARG A 291 -21.81 -3.33 5.35
C ARG A 291 -21.67 -3.39 6.88
N LYS A 292 -20.53 -3.89 7.37
CA LYS A 292 -20.26 -3.97 8.82
C LYS A 292 -19.84 -2.64 9.45
N ASN A 293 -19.55 -1.63 8.63
CA ASN A 293 -19.01 -0.34 9.06
C ASN A 293 -19.75 0.85 8.43
N VAL A 294 -20.97 0.64 7.92
CA VAL A 294 -21.75 1.66 7.19
C VAL A 294 -21.91 2.95 7.98
N ASN A 295 -22.32 2.85 9.23
CA ASN A 295 -22.51 4.05 10.07
C ASN A 295 -21.22 4.84 10.27
N LEU A 296 -20.09 4.13 10.40
CA LEU A 296 -18.79 4.76 10.49
C LEU A 296 -18.41 5.41 9.17
N PHE A 297 -18.54 4.68 8.06
CA PHE A 297 -18.21 5.17 6.74
C PHE A 297 -19.05 6.40 6.38
N LEU A 298 -20.37 6.32 6.49
CA LEU A 298 -21.27 7.44 6.21
C LEU A 298 -21.11 8.60 7.20
N GLY A 299 -20.67 8.31 8.41
CA GLY A 299 -20.33 9.36 9.36
C GLY A 299 -19.12 10.18 8.93
N LEU A 300 -18.21 9.63 8.15
CA LEU A 300 -17.03 10.29 7.60
C LEU A 300 -17.30 10.88 6.22
N PHE A 301 -18.08 10.19 5.40
CA PHE A 301 -18.35 10.47 3.99
C PHE A 301 -19.85 10.47 3.72
N PRO A 302 -20.58 11.47 4.23
CA PRO A 302 -22.04 11.53 4.08
C PRO A 302 -22.51 11.69 2.62
N GLU A 303 -21.63 12.13 1.71
CA GLU A 303 -21.87 12.27 0.28
C GLU A 303 -22.26 10.94 -0.40
N TYR A 304 -21.81 9.80 0.14
CA TYR A 304 -22.15 8.47 -0.38
C TYR A 304 -23.46 7.90 0.19
N SER A 305 -24.22 8.68 0.99
CA SER A 305 -25.45 8.16 1.61
C SER A 305 -26.55 7.82 0.62
N GLN A 306 -26.52 8.39 -0.59
CA GLN A 306 -27.50 8.07 -1.62
C GLN A 306 -27.28 6.67 -2.18
N GLU A 307 -26.03 6.31 -2.50
CA GLU A 307 -25.66 4.98 -3.00
C GLU A 307 -26.08 3.88 -2.02
N PHE A 308 -25.87 4.10 -0.72
CA PHE A 308 -26.31 3.15 0.30
C PHE A 308 -27.83 3.05 0.40
N ARG A 309 -28.57 4.16 0.25
CA ARG A 309 -30.03 4.15 0.22
C ARG A 309 -30.58 3.40 -0.98
N GLU A 310 -30.02 3.62 -2.15
CA GLU A 310 -30.38 2.93 -3.38
C GLU A 310 -30.15 1.42 -3.26
N TYR A 311 -28.97 1.01 -2.79
CA TYR A 311 -28.66 -0.39 -2.53
C TYR A 311 -29.65 -1.03 -1.55
N ASN A 312 -29.89 -0.38 -0.41
CA ASN A 312 -30.85 -0.88 0.59
C ASN A 312 -32.29 -0.93 0.02
N SER A 313 -32.66 0.01 -0.85
CA SER A 313 -33.95 -0.01 -1.55
C SER A 313 -34.07 -1.26 -2.43
N ILE A 314 -33.05 -1.58 -3.20
CA ILE A 314 -33.02 -2.78 -4.05
C ILE A 314 -33.11 -4.04 -3.18
N VAL A 315 -32.29 -4.17 -2.14
CA VAL A 315 -32.32 -5.30 -1.19
C VAL A 315 -33.72 -5.48 -0.61
N ASN A 316 -34.37 -4.39 -0.19
CA ASN A 316 -35.72 -4.44 0.35
C ASN A 316 -36.78 -4.82 -0.70
N LYS A 317 -36.62 -4.39 -1.96
CA LYS A 317 -37.52 -4.82 -3.06
C LYS A 317 -37.39 -6.32 -3.31
N ILE A 318 -36.17 -6.85 -3.35
CA ILE A 318 -35.92 -8.29 -3.50
C ILE A 318 -36.50 -9.06 -2.32
N ALA A 319 -36.25 -8.63 -1.08
CA ALA A 319 -36.83 -9.25 0.10
C ALA A 319 -38.37 -9.26 0.08
N ARG A 320 -39.01 -8.18 -0.39
CA ARG A 320 -40.48 -8.11 -0.58
C ARG A 320 -40.95 -9.07 -1.66
N TYR A 321 -40.28 -9.14 -2.80
CA TYR A 321 -40.59 -10.10 -3.85
C TYR A 321 -40.59 -11.54 -3.32
N ILE A 322 -39.50 -11.94 -2.63
CA ILE A 322 -39.35 -13.27 -2.04
C ILE A 322 -40.48 -13.58 -1.05
N THR A 323 -40.86 -12.59 -0.22
CA THR A 323 -41.84 -12.84 0.86
C THR A 323 -43.29 -12.75 0.43
N ARG A 324 -43.61 -11.93 -0.58
CA ARG A 324 -44.97 -11.61 -0.96
C ARG A 324 -45.36 -12.06 -2.37
N LYS A 325 -44.38 -12.54 -3.17
CA LYS A 325 -44.57 -12.84 -4.63
C LYS A 325 -45.25 -11.67 -5.35
N GLY A 326 -44.87 -10.42 -4.96
CA GLY A 326 -45.45 -9.24 -5.55
C GLY A 326 -44.92 -8.96 -6.96
N GLU A 327 -45.54 -7.98 -7.65
CA GLU A 327 -45.02 -7.49 -8.93
C GLU A 327 -43.60 -6.91 -8.74
N ALA A 328 -42.69 -7.33 -9.60
CA ALA A 328 -41.32 -6.84 -9.65
C ALA A 328 -40.89 -6.72 -11.12
N ASN A 329 -39.98 -5.80 -11.40
CA ASN A 329 -39.34 -5.80 -12.71
C ASN A 329 -38.46 -7.05 -12.87
N ALA A 330 -38.03 -7.34 -14.10
CA ALA A 330 -37.28 -8.55 -14.42
C ALA A 330 -35.98 -8.65 -13.60
N GLU A 331 -35.30 -7.53 -13.36
CA GLU A 331 -34.04 -7.50 -12.56
C GLU A 331 -34.29 -7.95 -11.10
N ILE A 332 -35.31 -7.39 -10.46
CA ILE A 332 -35.68 -7.75 -9.09
C ILE A 332 -36.16 -9.20 -8.97
N ALA A 333 -36.93 -9.65 -9.97
CA ALA A 333 -37.41 -11.04 -10.02
C ALA A 333 -36.27 -12.04 -10.17
N ASN A 334 -35.38 -11.81 -11.12
CA ASN A 334 -34.21 -12.67 -11.34
C ASN A 334 -33.30 -12.74 -10.09
N ALA A 335 -33.02 -11.59 -9.47
CA ALA A 335 -32.26 -11.53 -8.24
C ALA A 335 -32.95 -12.28 -7.09
N GLY A 336 -34.27 -12.12 -6.96
CA GLY A 336 -35.07 -12.81 -5.97
C GLY A 336 -35.09 -14.32 -6.16
N ASP A 337 -35.19 -14.79 -7.39
CA ASP A 337 -35.16 -16.21 -7.71
C ASP A 337 -33.79 -16.84 -7.44
N ALA A 338 -32.70 -16.13 -7.72
CA ALA A 338 -31.34 -16.56 -7.36
C ALA A 338 -31.19 -16.72 -5.85
N VAL A 339 -31.69 -15.75 -5.05
CA VAL A 339 -31.69 -15.84 -3.58
C VAL A 339 -32.52 -17.03 -3.10
N LEU A 340 -33.71 -17.26 -3.66
CA LEU A 340 -34.55 -18.40 -3.31
C LEU A 340 -33.86 -19.74 -3.64
N GLN A 341 -33.17 -19.82 -4.76
CA GLN A 341 -32.41 -21.01 -5.15
C GLN A 341 -31.27 -21.27 -4.18
N ASP A 342 -30.54 -20.24 -3.75
CA ASP A 342 -29.46 -20.35 -2.77
C ASP A 342 -29.99 -20.82 -1.39
N LEU A 343 -31.08 -20.24 -0.90
CA LEU A 343 -31.73 -20.66 0.33
C LEU A 343 -32.15 -22.12 0.28
N LYS A 344 -32.73 -22.58 -0.85
CA LYS A 344 -33.12 -23.99 -1.05
C LYS A 344 -31.89 -24.91 -1.06
N SER A 345 -30.82 -24.52 -1.77
CA SER A 345 -29.61 -25.33 -1.87
C SER A 345 -28.93 -25.54 -0.52
N LYS A 346 -28.95 -24.51 0.32
CA LYS A 346 -28.37 -24.52 1.67
C LYS A 346 -29.32 -25.07 2.73
N LYS A 347 -30.55 -25.41 2.36
CA LYS A 347 -31.64 -25.88 3.28
C LYS A 347 -31.89 -24.87 4.44
N VAL A 348 -31.76 -23.58 4.15
CA VAL A 348 -31.97 -22.51 5.11
C VAL A 348 -33.43 -22.02 5.06
N ASN A 349 -34.12 -22.09 6.19
CA ASN A 349 -35.45 -21.51 6.32
C ASN A 349 -35.36 -20.27 7.23
N LEU A 350 -35.56 -19.09 6.65
CA LEU A 350 -35.46 -17.81 7.34
C LEU A 350 -36.83 -17.19 7.58
N PRO A 351 -37.07 -16.57 8.76
CA PRO A 351 -38.22 -15.71 8.96
C PRO A 351 -38.15 -14.51 7.99
N ARG A 352 -39.32 -13.96 7.63
CA ARG A 352 -39.45 -12.91 6.62
C ARG A 352 -38.60 -11.68 6.89
N GLU A 353 -38.51 -11.28 8.17
CA GLU A 353 -37.70 -10.15 8.66
C GLU A 353 -36.20 -10.34 8.45
N SER A 354 -35.73 -11.59 8.39
CA SER A 354 -34.29 -11.89 8.26
C SER A 354 -33.82 -12.06 6.80
N ILE A 355 -34.74 -12.00 5.81
CA ILE A 355 -34.38 -12.18 4.40
C ILE A 355 -33.52 -11.02 3.89
N ALA A 356 -33.84 -9.78 4.25
CA ALA A 356 -33.02 -8.62 3.87
C ALA A 356 -31.61 -8.70 4.44
N ASP A 357 -31.48 -9.10 5.71
CA ASP A 357 -30.18 -9.31 6.36
C ASP A 357 -29.40 -10.43 5.70
N TYR A 358 -30.08 -11.51 5.32
CA TYR A 358 -29.46 -12.62 4.60
C TYR A 358 -28.89 -12.16 3.25
N ILE A 359 -29.65 -11.41 2.46
CA ILE A 359 -29.22 -10.85 1.19
C ILE A 359 -27.98 -9.96 1.39
N GLN A 360 -28.00 -9.12 2.41
CA GLN A 360 -26.85 -8.26 2.74
C GLN A 360 -25.61 -9.03 3.24
N GLN A 361 -25.77 -10.22 3.78
CA GLN A 361 -24.65 -11.06 4.26
C GLN A 361 -24.02 -11.92 3.18
N GLN A 362 -24.75 -12.21 2.11
CA GLN A 362 -24.28 -13.03 0.99
C GLN A 362 -23.71 -12.17 -0.14
N LYS A 363 -22.87 -12.79 -0.99
CA LYS A 363 -22.29 -12.11 -2.16
C LYS A 363 -23.28 -12.09 -3.34
N PHE A 364 -24.48 -11.57 -3.14
CA PHE A 364 -25.46 -11.42 -4.24
C PHE A 364 -25.31 -10.13 -5.05
N PHE A 365 -24.22 -9.40 -4.87
CA PHE A 365 -24.01 -8.13 -5.60
C PHE A 365 -23.87 -8.32 -7.11
N GLU A 366 -23.52 -9.53 -7.59
CA GLU A 366 -23.48 -9.87 -9.02
C GLU A 366 -24.89 -10.06 -9.61
N VAL A 367 -25.89 -10.30 -8.77
CA VAL A 367 -27.28 -10.55 -9.16
C VAL A 367 -28.18 -9.37 -8.80
N ILE A 368 -27.77 -8.52 -7.89
CA ILE A 368 -28.43 -7.28 -7.48
C ILE A 368 -27.95 -6.11 -8.33
#